data_eb8955f3276c14be5ef41b1dd829e22b
#
_entry.id   eb8955f3276c14be5ef41b1dd829e22b
#
_cell.length_a   1.000
_cell.length_b   1.000
_cell.length_c   1.000
_cell.angle_alpha   90.00
_cell.angle_beta   90.00
_cell.angle_gamma   90.00
#
_symmetry.space_group_name_H-M   'P 1'
#
loop_
_entity.id
_entity.type
_entity.pdbx_description
1 polymer ?
#
loop_
_entity_poly.entity_id
_entity_poly.type
_entity_poly.pdbx_seq_one_letter_code
_entity_poly.pdbx_strand_id
1 'polypeptide(L)'
;MSNYPPAQIPTGRTTVGDVEYLPDAKGALVPVSLIKPTHLLEDELVRKVMGHAIALSDQVSRFKEHTFDDLGAFEALLAQEYGSTVGGAKGNKTLTTHDGLFKVSVQVADNIVFGSELQIAKGLVDECLNEWSVGARDEIRAIVTRAFNTDKEGQDRKSVV
;
A
#
# COMPACT_ATOMS: atom_id res chain seq x y z
N MET A 1 17.38 -15.26 -17.54
CA MET A 1 17.99 -14.93 -16.23
C MET A 1 17.78 -13.45 -16.00
N SER A 2 17.20 -13.07 -14.87
CA SER A 2 16.87 -11.67 -14.56
C SER A 2 18.15 -10.83 -14.50
N ASN A 3 18.17 -9.74 -15.25
CA ASN A 3 19.34 -8.83 -15.35
C ASN A 3 19.47 -7.92 -14.12
N TYR A 4 18.70 -8.19 -13.06
CA TYR A 4 18.65 -7.37 -11.84
C TYR A 4 19.14 -8.19 -10.64
N PRO A 5 20.32 -7.87 -10.12
CA PRO A 5 20.82 -8.52 -8.91
C PRO A 5 19.92 -8.21 -7.71
N PRO A 6 19.75 -9.15 -6.77
CA PRO A 6 19.03 -8.90 -5.53
C PRO A 6 19.72 -7.80 -4.71
N ALA A 7 18.94 -7.04 -3.96
CA ALA A 7 19.48 -6.10 -2.99
C ALA A 7 20.25 -6.87 -1.90
N GLN A 8 21.37 -6.33 -1.46
CA GLN A 8 22.12 -6.93 -0.36
C GLN A 8 21.45 -6.60 0.97
N ILE A 9 21.01 -7.64 1.65
CA ILE A 9 20.46 -7.52 3.00
C ILE A 9 21.55 -7.89 4.00
N PRO A 10 21.89 -7.01 4.96
CA PRO A 10 22.86 -7.34 6.00
C PRO A 10 22.47 -8.62 6.73
N THR A 11 23.44 -9.49 6.98
CA THR A 11 23.19 -10.75 7.71
C THR A 11 22.83 -10.53 9.18
N GLY A 12 23.12 -9.35 9.73
CA GLY A 12 22.95 -9.05 11.15
C GLY A 12 23.99 -9.73 12.05
N ARG A 13 24.91 -10.51 11.47
CA ARG A 13 25.97 -11.18 12.22
C ARG A 13 26.96 -10.15 12.79
N THR A 14 27.30 -10.31 14.07
CA THR A 14 28.27 -9.49 14.78
C THR A 14 29.27 -10.40 15.48
N THR A 15 30.55 -10.13 15.36
CA THR A 15 31.61 -10.87 16.03
C THR A 15 32.03 -10.15 17.30
N VAL A 16 32.01 -10.82 18.44
CA VAL A 16 32.49 -10.31 19.73
C VAL A 16 33.57 -11.28 20.23
N GLY A 17 34.83 -10.83 20.26
CA GLY A 17 35.95 -11.73 20.48
C GLY A 17 36.07 -12.76 19.34
N ASP A 18 36.10 -14.04 19.69
CA ASP A 18 36.17 -15.15 18.72
C ASP A 18 34.82 -15.81 18.44
N VAL A 19 33.71 -15.21 18.89
CA VAL A 19 32.38 -15.79 18.79
C VAL A 19 31.48 -14.94 17.89
N GLU A 20 30.82 -15.60 16.93
CA GLU A 20 29.79 -14.98 16.10
C GLU A 20 28.42 -15.00 16.80
N TYR A 21 27.72 -13.90 16.73
CA TYR A 21 26.37 -13.71 17.28
C TYR A 21 25.38 -13.26 16.20
N LEU A 22 24.12 -13.66 16.37
CA LEU A 22 22.97 -13.12 15.64
C LEU A 22 21.98 -12.51 16.64
N PRO A 23 21.42 -11.31 16.37
CA PRO A 23 20.36 -10.77 17.20
C PRO A 23 19.07 -11.57 17.00
N ASP A 24 18.37 -11.83 18.09
CA ASP A 24 17.02 -12.37 18.07
C ASP A 24 15.98 -11.25 17.80
N ALA A 25 14.69 -11.61 17.69
CA ALA A 25 13.60 -10.67 17.47
C ALA A 25 13.42 -9.61 18.59
N LYS A 26 14.04 -9.84 19.77
CA LYS A 26 14.04 -8.92 20.91
C LYS A 26 15.32 -8.09 21.00
N GLY A 27 16.25 -8.29 20.07
CA GLY A 27 17.54 -7.60 20.03
C GLY A 27 18.62 -8.24 20.91
N ALA A 28 18.38 -9.41 21.53
CA ALA A 28 19.40 -10.11 22.30
C ALA A 28 20.38 -10.83 21.37
N LEU A 29 21.68 -10.73 21.64
CA LEU A 29 22.72 -11.40 20.88
C LEU A 29 22.80 -12.87 21.29
N VAL A 30 22.52 -13.77 20.35
CA VAL A 30 22.58 -15.23 20.55
C VAL A 30 23.78 -15.78 19.78
N PRO A 31 24.69 -16.54 20.43
CA PRO A 31 25.77 -17.20 19.71
C PRO A 31 25.25 -18.09 18.57
N VAL A 32 25.83 -17.97 17.37
CA VAL A 32 25.40 -18.73 16.19
C VAL A 32 25.44 -20.25 16.45
N SER A 33 26.40 -20.69 17.25
CA SER A 33 26.54 -22.11 17.63
C SER A 33 25.38 -22.67 18.45
N LEU A 34 24.58 -21.82 19.09
CA LEU A 34 23.39 -22.20 19.87
C LEU A 34 22.09 -22.12 19.07
N ILE A 35 22.16 -21.57 17.85
CA ILE A 35 20.98 -21.46 16.97
C ILE A 35 20.81 -22.79 16.21
N LYS A 36 19.59 -23.28 16.13
CA LYS A 36 19.31 -24.50 15.35
C LYS A 36 19.65 -24.28 13.88
N PRO A 37 20.30 -25.26 13.21
CA PRO A 37 20.64 -25.13 11.78
C PRO A 37 19.45 -24.80 10.88
N THR A 38 18.27 -25.34 11.21
CA THR A 38 17.02 -25.05 10.49
C THR A 38 16.63 -23.59 10.53
N HIS A 39 16.81 -22.90 11.67
CA HIS A 39 16.51 -21.47 11.81
C HIS A 39 17.52 -20.60 11.05
N LEU A 40 18.79 -21.03 10.97
CA LEU A 40 19.80 -20.33 10.16
C LEU A 40 19.48 -20.42 8.66
N LEU A 41 19.05 -21.61 8.20
CA LEU A 41 18.61 -21.79 6.81
C LEU A 41 17.35 -21.00 6.48
N GLU A 42 16.42 -20.92 7.42
CA GLU A 42 15.20 -20.11 7.28
C GLU A 42 15.54 -18.61 7.19
N ASP A 43 16.41 -18.10 8.08
CA ASP A 43 16.89 -16.71 8.05
C ASP A 43 17.56 -16.38 6.71
N GLU A 44 18.43 -17.24 6.22
CA GLU A 44 19.11 -17.07 4.93
C GLU A 44 18.13 -17.06 3.76
N LEU A 45 17.15 -17.96 3.75
CA LEU A 45 16.11 -18.03 2.73
C LEU A 45 15.26 -16.77 2.73
N VAL A 46 14.79 -16.32 3.90
CA VAL A 46 13.98 -15.10 4.02
C VAL A 46 14.76 -13.88 3.54
N ARG A 47 16.02 -13.71 3.95
CA ARG A 47 16.87 -12.60 3.49
C ARG A 47 17.06 -12.62 1.97
N LYS A 48 17.28 -13.80 1.39
CA LYS A 48 17.41 -13.95 -0.06
C LYS A 48 16.12 -13.51 -0.79
N VAL A 49 14.95 -13.97 -0.32
CA VAL A 49 13.65 -13.58 -0.90
C VAL A 49 13.43 -12.07 -0.75
N MET A 50 13.72 -11.52 0.43
CA MET A 50 13.59 -10.08 0.67
C MET A 50 14.54 -9.25 -0.20
N GLY A 51 15.76 -9.73 -0.48
CA GLY A 51 16.67 -9.08 -1.41
C GLY A 51 16.05 -8.93 -2.81
N HIS A 52 15.39 -9.95 -3.32
CA HIS A 52 14.68 -9.87 -4.60
C HIS A 52 13.46 -8.94 -4.54
N ALA A 53 12.69 -8.99 -3.45
CA ALA A 53 11.52 -8.15 -3.25
C ALA A 53 11.89 -6.65 -3.20
N ILE A 54 12.95 -6.29 -2.47
CA ILE A 54 13.45 -4.90 -2.40
C ILE A 54 13.92 -4.43 -3.78
N ALA A 55 14.71 -5.23 -4.48
CA ALA A 55 15.17 -4.88 -5.83
C ALA A 55 14.01 -4.65 -6.81
N LEU A 56 12.94 -5.44 -6.71
CA LEU A 56 11.73 -5.26 -7.51
C LEU A 56 10.98 -3.99 -7.10
N SER A 57 10.83 -3.74 -5.80
CA SER A 57 10.20 -2.53 -5.28
C SER A 57 10.90 -1.26 -5.78
N ASP A 58 12.23 -1.24 -5.77
CA ASP A 58 13.04 -0.13 -6.28
C ASP A 58 12.83 0.09 -7.78
N GLN A 59 12.67 -0.99 -8.56
CA GLN A 59 12.36 -0.88 -9.99
C GLN A 59 10.97 -0.27 -10.22
N VAL A 60 9.97 -0.71 -9.47
CA VAL A 60 8.61 -0.16 -9.55
C VAL A 60 8.61 1.33 -9.16
N SER A 61 9.36 1.70 -8.12
CA SER A 61 9.49 3.10 -7.70
C SER A 61 10.12 3.97 -8.79
N ARG A 62 11.22 3.52 -9.39
CA ARG A 62 11.86 4.24 -10.51
C ARG A 62 10.95 4.32 -11.73
N PHE A 63 10.29 3.24 -12.10
CA PHE A 63 9.32 3.25 -13.20
C PHE A 63 8.21 4.28 -12.96
N LYS A 64 7.67 4.33 -11.74
CA LYS A 64 6.66 5.29 -11.35
C LYS A 64 7.20 6.73 -11.47
N GLU A 65 8.36 7.02 -10.91
CA GLU A 65 8.99 8.34 -10.95
C GLU A 65 9.17 8.81 -12.40
N HIS A 66 9.86 8.04 -13.24
CA HIS A 66 10.04 8.38 -14.65
C HIS A 66 8.73 8.58 -15.40
N THR A 67 7.72 7.74 -15.13
CA THR A 67 6.42 7.88 -15.78
C THR A 67 5.75 9.19 -15.42
N PHE A 68 5.82 9.62 -14.15
CA PHE A 68 5.24 10.89 -13.72
C PHE A 68 6.02 12.09 -14.24
N ASP A 69 7.36 12.00 -14.33
CA ASP A 69 8.19 13.04 -14.92
C ASP A 69 7.87 13.23 -16.42
N ASP A 70 7.77 12.14 -17.19
CA ASP A 70 7.40 12.16 -18.61
C ASP A 70 6.00 12.76 -18.83
N LEU A 71 5.03 12.38 -17.99
CA LEU A 71 3.68 12.93 -18.02
C LEU A 71 3.67 14.43 -17.73
N GLY A 72 4.44 14.88 -16.72
CA GLY A 72 4.58 16.29 -16.37
C GLY A 72 5.23 17.10 -17.49
N ALA A 73 6.28 16.57 -18.12
CA ALA A 73 6.95 17.21 -19.25
C ALA A 73 5.99 17.33 -20.46
N PHE A 74 5.23 16.30 -20.77
CA PHE A 74 4.22 16.32 -21.83
C PHE A 74 3.14 17.38 -21.58
N GLU A 75 2.67 17.51 -20.35
CA GLU A 75 1.68 18.54 -19.98
C GLU A 75 2.23 19.96 -20.09
N ALA A 76 3.49 20.16 -19.70
CA ALA A 76 4.13 21.45 -19.85
C ALA A 76 4.22 21.88 -21.33
N LEU A 77 4.51 20.93 -22.22
CA LEU A 77 4.51 21.16 -23.66
C LEU A 77 3.11 21.52 -24.19
N LEU A 78 2.07 20.79 -23.76
CA LEU A 78 0.69 21.10 -24.14
C LEU A 78 0.25 22.48 -23.63
N ALA A 79 0.58 22.81 -22.38
CA ALA A 79 0.26 24.13 -21.81
C ALA A 79 0.93 25.27 -22.59
N GLN A 80 2.15 25.07 -23.05
CA GLN A 80 2.88 26.02 -23.86
C GLN A 80 2.23 26.19 -25.26
N GLU A 81 1.82 25.10 -25.88
CA GLU A 81 1.24 25.12 -27.25
C GLU A 81 -0.18 25.72 -27.26
N TYR A 82 -1.00 25.34 -26.30
CA TYR A 82 -2.42 25.75 -26.28
C TYR A 82 -2.71 26.96 -25.35
N GLY A 83 -1.73 27.48 -24.65
CA GLY A 83 -1.87 28.67 -23.78
C GLY A 83 -2.81 28.49 -22.59
N SER A 84 -3.11 27.23 -22.23
CA SER A 84 -3.97 26.90 -21.08
C SER A 84 -3.51 25.63 -20.38
N THR A 85 -3.70 25.58 -19.04
CA THR A 85 -3.50 24.34 -18.29
C THR A 85 -4.63 23.37 -18.59
N VAL A 86 -4.29 22.28 -19.25
CA VAL A 86 -5.23 21.19 -19.53
C VAL A 86 -5.34 20.30 -18.27
N GLY A 87 -6.48 20.34 -17.61
CA GLY A 87 -6.80 19.48 -16.46
C GLY A 87 -7.15 20.24 -15.18
N GLY A 88 -8.07 19.69 -14.41
CA GLY A 88 -8.40 20.18 -13.06
C GLY A 88 -7.31 19.79 -12.04
N ALA A 89 -7.32 20.42 -10.85
CA ALA A 89 -6.34 20.22 -9.78
C ALA A 89 -6.16 18.75 -9.29
N LYS A 90 -7.05 17.85 -9.70
CA LYS A 90 -7.05 16.39 -9.36
C LYS A 90 -6.99 15.48 -10.60
N GLY A 91 -6.32 15.88 -11.62
CA GLY A 91 -6.22 15.31 -12.95
C GLY A 91 -6.15 13.79 -13.09
N ASN A 92 -7.29 13.12 -13.17
CA ASN A 92 -7.35 11.80 -13.81
C ASN A 92 -7.02 12.00 -15.29
N LYS A 93 -6.01 11.27 -15.79
CA LYS A 93 -5.46 11.46 -17.13
C LYS A 93 -5.46 10.14 -17.86
N THR A 94 -5.77 10.19 -19.14
CA THR A 94 -5.70 9.03 -20.02
C THR A 94 -5.00 9.43 -21.31
N LEU A 95 -3.91 8.76 -21.62
CA LEU A 95 -3.15 8.88 -22.86
C LEU A 95 -3.26 7.59 -23.63
N THR A 96 -3.41 7.70 -24.95
CA THR A 96 -3.54 6.55 -25.85
C THR A 96 -2.59 6.74 -27.02
N THR A 97 -1.96 5.67 -27.48
CA THR A 97 -1.14 5.71 -28.70
C THR A 97 -2.02 6.02 -29.92
N HIS A 98 -1.43 6.59 -30.97
CA HIS A 98 -2.17 6.97 -32.18
C HIS A 98 -2.88 5.76 -32.86
N ASP A 99 -2.28 4.58 -32.79
CA ASP A 99 -2.85 3.32 -33.26
C ASP A 99 -3.89 2.69 -32.32
N GLY A 100 -4.08 3.27 -31.10
CA GLY A 100 -5.02 2.78 -30.11
C GLY A 100 -4.62 1.49 -29.39
N LEU A 101 -3.42 0.94 -29.64
CA LEU A 101 -2.99 -0.34 -29.07
C LEU A 101 -2.64 -0.24 -27.58
N PHE A 102 -2.09 0.88 -27.14
CA PHE A 102 -1.69 1.09 -25.75
C PHE A 102 -2.38 2.29 -25.14
N LYS A 103 -2.75 2.13 -23.87
CA LYS A 103 -3.42 3.17 -23.09
C LYS A 103 -2.80 3.26 -21.70
N VAL A 104 -2.40 4.47 -21.30
CA VAL A 104 -1.95 4.79 -19.95
C VAL A 104 -3.01 5.62 -19.26
N SER A 105 -3.50 5.17 -18.11
CA SER A 105 -4.45 5.92 -17.30
C SER A 105 -3.85 6.17 -15.91
N VAL A 106 -3.75 7.45 -15.53
CA VAL A 106 -3.40 7.86 -14.18
C VAL A 106 -4.69 8.21 -13.45
N GLN A 107 -4.93 7.54 -12.34
CA GLN A 107 -6.06 7.81 -11.46
C GLN A 107 -5.52 8.26 -10.11
N VAL A 108 -5.91 9.45 -9.69
CA VAL A 108 -5.63 9.97 -8.35
C VAL A 108 -6.83 9.62 -7.47
N ALA A 109 -6.65 8.64 -6.58
CA ALA A 109 -7.65 8.32 -5.58
C ALA A 109 -7.40 9.17 -4.34
N ASP A 110 -8.43 9.85 -3.85
CA ASP A 110 -8.41 10.45 -2.51
C ASP A 110 -8.55 9.34 -1.48
N ASN A 111 -7.52 9.05 -0.74
CA ASN A 111 -7.65 8.26 0.47
C ASN A 111 -8.25 9.16 1.56
N ILE A 112 -9.55 9.04 1.77
CA ILE A 112 -10.21 9.69 2.89
C ILE A 112 -9.86 8.88 4.14
N VAL A 113 -8.90 9.37 4.92
CA VAL A 113 -8.62 8.82 6.25
C VAL A 113 -9.51 9.57 7.24
N PHE A 114 -10.47 8.86 7.81
CA PHE A 114 -11.30 9.42 8.85
C PHE A 114 -10.48 9.57 10.13
N GLY A 115 -10.38 10.79 10.64
CA GLY A 115 -9.74 11.07 11.92
C GLY A 115 -10.48 10.41 13.09
N SER A 116 -9.84 10.35 14.26
CA SER A 116 -10.39 9.80 15.50
C SER A 116 -11.75 10.41 15.89
N GLU A 117 -11.95 11.69 15.59
CA GLU A 117 -13.20 12.43 15.84
C GLU A 117 -14.39 11.87 15.06
N LEU A 118 -14.15 11.46 13.80
CA LEU A 118 -15.20 10.86 12.98
C LEU A 118 -15.50 9.41 13.39
N GLN A 119 -14.51 8.70 13.95
CA GLN A 119 -14.74 7.39 14.55
C GLN A 119 -15.60 7.49 15.82
N ILE A 120 -15.38 8.52 16.64
CA ILE A 120 -16.22 8.82 17.81
C ILE A 120 -17.64 9.19 17.36
N ALA A 121 -17.78 10.06 16.37
CA ALA A 121 -19.08 10.42 15.81
C ALA A 121 -19.82 9.21 15.23
N LYS A 122 -19.10 8.29 14.56
CA LYS A 122 -19.68 7.01 14.10
C LYS A 122 -20.18 6.18 15.27
N GLY A 123 -19.40 6.06 16.34
CA GLY A 123 -19.82 5.33 17.56
C GLY A 123 -21.10 5.88 18.16
N LEU A 124 -21.23 7.20 18.25
CA LEU A 124 -22.46 7.86 18.76
C LEU A 124 -23.66 7.63 17.84
N VAL A 125 -23.46 7.66 16.52
CA VAL A 125 -24.53 7.34 15.55
C VAL A 125 -24.94 5.87 15.66
N ASP A 126 -23.99 4.95 15.79
CA ASP A 126 -24.27 3.52 15.96
C ASP A 126 -25.04 3.26 17.27
N GLU A 127 -24.73 3.99 18.34
CA GLU A 127 -25.44 3.92 19.62
C GLU A 127 -26.88 4.43 19.50
N CYS A 128 -27.10 5.58 18.86
CA CYS A 128 -28.45 6.11 18.57
C CYS A 128 -29.26 5.14 17.68
N LEU A 129 -28.66 4.56 16.65
CA LEU A 129 -29.30 3.59 15.78
C LEU A 129 -29.72 2.32 16.53
N ASN A 130 -28.88 1.87 17.44
CA ASN A 130 -29.20 0.73 18.31
C ASN A 130 -30.37 1.06 19.25
N GLU A 131 -30.38 2.24 19.89
CA GLU A 131 -31.49 2.68 20.75
C GLU A 131 -32.80 2.77 19.97
N TRP A 132 -32.80 3.36 18.77
CA TRP A 132 -34.00 3.49 17.94
C TRP A 132 -34.48 2.15 17.38
N SER A 133 -33.60 1.17 17.26
CA SER A 133 -33.97 -0.18 16.82
C SER A 133 -34.48 -1.08 17.94
N VAL A 134 -34.51 -0.60 19.19
CA VAL A 134 -35.11 -1.32 20.32
C VAL A 134 -36.60 -1.45 20.10
N GLY A 135 -37.07 -2.70 19.89
CA GLY A 135 -38.46 -2.99 19.56
C GLY A 135 -38.77 -3.14 18.06
N ALA A 136 -37.83 -2.90 17.18
CA ALA A 136 -38.00 -3.21 15.76
C ALA A 136 -37.83 -4.72 15.51
N ARG A 137 -38.45 -5.21 14.40
CA ARG A 137 -38.29 -6.60 13.96
C ARG A 137 -36.85 -6.89 13.64
N ASP A 138 -36.40 -8.13 13.88
CA ASP A 138 -35.00 -8.55 13.69
C ASP A 138 -34.52 -8.30 12.26
N GLU A 139 -35.39 -8.36 11.25
CA GLU A 139 -35.06 -8.06 9.86
C GLU A 139 -34.68 -6.58 9.65
N ILE A 140 -35.40 -5.66 10.31
CA ILE A 140 -35.14 -4.22 10.23
C ILE A 140 -33.78 -3.90 10.92
N ARG A 141 -33.53 -4.54 12.06
CA ARG A 141 -32.30 -4.44 12.79
C ARG A 141 -31.11 -4.89 11.94
N ALA A 142 -31.24 -6.04 11.27
CA ALA A 142 -30.21 -6.58 10.38
C ALA A 142 -29.95 -5.65 9.17
N ILE A 143 -30.98 -5.03 8.61
CA ILE A 143 -30.83 -4.08 7.48
C ILE A 143 -30.10 -2.82 7.93
N VAL A 144 -30.48 -2.23 9.07
CA VAL A 144 -29.86 -1.03 9.63
C VAL A 144 -28.39 -1.30 9.96
N THR A 145 -28.08 -2.37 10.70
CA THR A 145 -26.72 -2.76 11.03
C THR A 145 -25.89 -2.98 9.77
N ARG A 146 -26.44 -3.62 8.74
CA ARG A 146 -25.73 -3.88 7.48
C ARG A 146 -25.51 -2.63 6.64
N ALA A 147 -26.46 -1.66 6.67
CA ALA A 147 -26.35 -0.41 5.91
C ALA A 147 -25.28 0.54 6.48
N PHE A 148 -25.11 0.52 7.80
CA PHE A 148 -24.14 1.39 8.50
C PHE A 148 -22.86 0.69 8.92
N ASN A 149 -22.72 -0.62 8.66
CA ASN A 149 -21.50 -1.35 8.94
C ASN A 149 -20.44 -1.03 7.89
N THR A 150 -19.57 -0.07 8.21
CA THR A 150 -18.43 0.35 7.39
C THR A 150 -17.14 -0.38 7.79
N ASP A 151 -17.24 -1.67 8.16
CA ASP A 151 -16.12 -2.47 8.67
C ASP A 151 -15.04 -2.83 7.65
N LYS A 152 -15.02 -2.16 6.49
CA LYS A 152 -13.91 -2.27 5.55
C LYS A 152 -13.42 -0.88 5.19
N GLU A 153 -12.27 -0.54 5.73
CA GLU A 153 -11.50 0.59 5.27
C GLU A 153 -11.47 0.62 3.73
N GLY A 154 -12.02 1.68 3.14
CA GLY A 154 -11.73 2.04 1.76
C GLY A 154 -12.49 1.30 0.65
N GLN A 155 -13.55 0.54 0.89
CA GLN A 155 -14.41 0.03 -0.19
C GLN A 155 -15.71 0.86 -0.32
N ASP A 156 -15.61 1.90 -1.14
CA ASP A 156 -16.79 2.53 -1.75
C ASP A 156 -17.58 1.47 -2.51
N ARG A 157 -18.80 1.17 -2.04
CA ARG A 157 -19.73 0.37 -2.82
C ARG A 157 -20.15 1.17 -4.03
N LYS A 158 -19.66 0.82 -5.21
CA LYS A 158 -20.31 1.20 -6.45
C LYS A 158 -21.75 0.70 -6.36
N SER A 159 -22.69 1.65 -6.25
CA SER A 159 -24.11 1.36 -6.44
C SER A 159 -24.29 0.79 -7.83
N VAL A 160 -24.71 -0.48 -7.89
CA VAL A 160 -25.18 -1.11 -9.13
C VAL A 160 -26.58 -0.54 -9.35
N VAL A 161 -26.72 0.29 -10.37
CA VAL A 161 -27.99 0.60 -11.02
C VAL A 161 -28.21 -0.43 -12.09
#